data_e0c5241bbb78d5dc32e404c2d6d80511
#
_entry.id   e0c5241bbb78d5dc32e404c2d6d80511
#
_cell.length_a   1.000
_cell.length_b   1.000
_cell.length_c   1.000
_cell.angle_alpha   90.00
_cell.angle_beta   90.00
_cell.angle_gamma   90.00
#
_symmetry.space_group_name_H-M   'P 1'
#
loop_
_entity.id
_entity.type
_entity.pdbx_description
1 polymer ?
#
loop_
_entity_poly.entity_id
_entity_poly.type
_entity_poly.pdbx_seq_one_letter_code
_entity_poly.pdbx_strand_id
1 'polypeptide(L)'
;MLIFVSTLIIKMITIQNNKLKATFSELGAELTSLINLETGKEIMWEGNPDFWGGQSPVLFPTVGALKNEQYIFEGKTYELPRHGFARRRVFDIKNSSENEVIFELKSDEESLKIYPFEFSLEIKYTLVENKLTVSYRVKNLSDKEMYFSLGAHPGFAIDTENGMNYNDYEIAFSDDEKLEIHPLVNNLISNDTQTIELDNKTLPLSYELFSKDALVMTTMKSRELILRNNKNNHKVIFTFFNFPYLFKSFLTFDLIFKKVLTKINL
;
A
#
# COMPACT_ATOMS: atom_id res chain seq x y z
N MET A 1 24.51 11.99 -34.40
CA MET A 1 23.12 12.06 -33.87
C MET A 1 23.23 11.92 -32.36
N LEU A 2 23.27 13.02 -31.61
CA LEU A 2 23.31 13.01 -30.14
C LEU A 2 21.91 12.65 -29.63
N ILE A 3 21.76 11.47 -29.04
CA ILE A 3 20.54 11.09 -28.32
C ILE A 3 20.64 11.77 -26.95
N PHE A 4 19.91 12.86 -26.76
CA PHE A 4 19.68 13.43 -25.43
C PHE A 4 18.74 12.48 -24.68
N VAL A 5 19.29 11.59 -23.87
CA VAL A 5 18.54 10.89 -22.84
C VAL A 5 18.27 11.93 -21.75
N SER A 6 17.09 12.51 -21.73
CA SER A 6 16.66 13.35 -20.60
C SER A 6 16.48 12.42 -19.40
N THR A 7 17.43 12.46 -18.48
CA THR A 7 17.29 11.78 -17.19
C THR A 7 16.11 12.44 -16.45
N LEU A 8 15.02 11.73 -16.28
CA LEU A 8 13.89 12.20 -15.49
C LEU A 8 14.38 12.37 -14.04
N ILE A 9 14.48 13.62 -13.58
CA ILE A 9 14.83 13.93 -12.19
C ILE A 9 13.55 13.78 -11.37
N ILE A 10 13.46 12.70 -10.59
CA ILE A 10 12.34 12.47 -9.68
C ILE A 10 12.45 13.41 -8.48
N LYS A 11 11.40 14.19 -8.24
CA LYS A 11 11.35 15.14 -7.14
C LYS A 11 10.93 14.45 -5.85
N MET A 12 11.64 14.79 -4.77
CA MET A 12 11.27 14.39 -3.41
C MET A 12 10.59 15.55 -2.68
N ILE A 13 9.51 15.26 -1.98
CA ILE A 13 8.71 16.22 -1.22
C ILE A 13 8.75 15.82 0.25
N THR A 14 8.91 16.80 1.13
CA THR A 14 8.91 16.56 2.58
C THR A 14 7.84 17.42 3.24
N ILE A 15 7.07 16.81 4.14
CA ILE A 15 6.19 17.50 5.08
C ILE A 15 6.63 17.14 6.50
N GLN A 16 6.42 18.04 7.45
CA GLN A 16 6.89 17.87 8.82
C GLN A 16 6.00 18.63 9.79
N ASN A 17 5.89 18.09 11.01
CA ASN A 17 5.42 18.80 12.19
C ASN A 17 6.42 18.61 13.34
N ASN A 18 6.04 18.92 14.58
CA ASN A 18 6.92 18.78 15.73
C ASN A 18 7.15 17.31 16.19
N LYS A 19 6.45 16.32 15.62
CA LYS A 19 6.52 14.90 16.00
C LYS A 19 7.04 14.00 14.88
N LEU A 20 6.67 14.28 13.65
CA LEU A 20 6.92 13.43 12.49
C LEU A 20 7.49 14.23 11.31
N LYS A 21 8.38 13.59 10.56
CA LYS A 21 8.85 14.02 9.25
C LYS A 21 8.57 12.93 8.24
N ALA A 22 7.84 13.26 7.17
CA ALA A 22 7.50 12.32 6.09
C ALA A 22 8.06 12.82 4.76
N THR A 23 8.69 11.91 3.99
CA THR A 23 9.25 12.20 2.67
C THR A 23 8.59 11.31 1.62
N PHE A 24 8.28 11.89 0.47
CA PHE A 24 7.56 11.27 -0.62
C PHE A 24 8.30 11.45 -1.94
N SER A 25 8.22 10.44 -2.80
CA SER A 25 8.59 10.53 -4.20
C SER A 25 7.38 10.96 -5.04
N GLU A 26 7.54 11.87 -6.00
CA GLU A 26 6.49 12.14 -6.98
C GLU A 26 6.23 10.94 -7.90
N LEU A 27 7.20 10.03 -8.08
CA LEU A 27 6.98 8.74 -8.73
C LEU A 27 6.12 7.86 -7.82
N GLY A 28 4.92 7.54 -8.28
CA GLY A 28 3.96 6.75 -7.52
C GLY A 28 3.30 7.48 -6.37
N ALA A 29 3.60 8.78 -6.12
CA ALA A 29 3.25 9.50 -4.91
C ALA A 29 3.63 8.71 -3.64
N GLU A 30 4.75 7.98 -3.70
CA GLU A 30 5.14 6.97 -2.74
C GLU A 30 5.73 7.58 -1.47
N LEU A 31 5.23 7.20 -0.30
CA LEU A 31 5.86 7.49 1.00
C LEU A 31 7.15 6.68 1.11
N THR A 32 8.30 7.35 1.18
CA THR A 32 9.62 6.72 1.20
C THR A 32 10.32 6.80 2.53
N SER A 33 9.88 7.70 3.42
CA SER A 33 10.43 7.84 4.78
C SER A 33 9.38 8.42 5.71
N LEU A 34 9.31 7.91 6.93
CA LEU A 34 8.52 8.44 8.02
C LEU A 34 9.33 8.38 9.31
N ILE A 35 9.91 9.49 9.71
CA ILE A 35 10.78 9.58 10.88
C ILE A 35 10.00 10.08 12.10
N ASN A 36 10.09 9.38 13.21
CA ASN A 36 9.68 9.87 14.51
C ASN A 36 10.77 10.83 15.02
N LEU A 37 10.46 12.12 15.17
CA LEU A 37 11.43 13.15 15.52
C LEU A 37 11.86 13.12 17.00
N GLU A 38 11.06 12.50 17.87
CA GLU A 38 11.39 12.35 19.27
C GLU A 38 12.46 11.27 19.49
N THR A 39 12.39 10.18 18.72
CA THR A 39 13.30 9.04 18.84
C THR A 39 14.38 8.98 17.77
N GLY A 40 14.23 9.76 16.68
CA GLY A 40 15.06 9.70 15.48
C GLY A 40 14.87 8.43 14.63
N LYS A 41 13.93 7.55 14.99
CA LYS A 41 13.74 6.26 14.30
C LYS A 41 12.96 6.41 13.01
N GLU A 42 13.45 5.72 11.96
CA GLU A 42 12.71 5.48 10.70
C GLU A 42 11.65 4.41 10.94
N ILE A 43 10.45 4.66 10.45
CA ILE A 43 9.28 3.76 10.59
C ILE A 43 9.08 2.94 9.31
N MET A 44 9.49 3.48 8.14
CA MET A 44 9.32 2.80 6.87
C MET A 44 10.46 1.80 6.61
N TRP A 45 10.14 0.76 5.86
CA TRP A 45 11.12 -0.12 5.24
C TRP A 45 12.07 0.68 4.33
N GLU A 46 13.35 0.33 4.33
CA GLU A 46 14.40 1.06 3.60
C GLU A 46 14.34 0.94 2.07
N GLY A 47 13.56 -0.01 1.55
CA GLY A 47 13.45 -0.25 0.09
C GLY A 47 14.67 -0.99 -0.49
N ASN A 48 15.27 -1.91 0.27
CA ASN A 48 16.43 -2.68 -0.21
C ASN A 48 16.03 -3.57 -1.40
N PRO A 49 16.60 -3.34 -2.62
CA PRO A 49 16.20 -4.06 -3.82
C PRO A 49 16.58 -5.56 -3.81
N ASP A 50 17.49 -5.98 -2.94
CA ASP A 50 17.85 -7.41 -2.78
C ASP A 50 16.67 -8.22 -2.19
N PHE A 51 15.71 -7.53 -1.56
CA PHE A 51 14.51 -8.13 -1.00
C PHE A 51 13.26 -7.54 -1.67
N TRP A 52 13.02 -6.25 -1.48
CA TRP A 52 11.91 -5.52 -2.08
C TRP A 52 12.21 -4.03 -2.21
N GLY A 53 12.34 -3.56 -3.46
CA GLY A 53 12.71 -2.19 -3.75
C GLY A 53 11.60 -1.14 -3.57
N GLY A 54 10.36 -1.55 -3.30
CA GLY A 54 9.27 -0.61 -2.95
C GLY A 54 9.27 -0.26 -1.46
N GLN A 55 8.60 0.81 -1.09
CA GLN A 55 8.46 1.23 0.31
C GLN A 55 6.99 1.40 0.73
N SER A 56 6.18 2.07 -0.08
CA SER A 56 4.75 2.24 0.16
C SER A 56 3.97 2.51 -1.14
N PRO A 57 4.09 1.65 -2.17
CA PRO A 57 3.48 1.93 -3.44
C PRO A 57 1.96 1.97 -3.37
N VAL A 58 1.35 2.88 -4.13
CA VAL A 58 -0.09 2.88 -4.39
C VAL A 58 -0.43 1.83 -5.44
N LEU A 59 -1.52 1.12 -5.23
CA LEU A 59 -2.01 0.07 -6.12
C LEU A 59 -3.29 0.54 -6.80
N PHE A 60 -3.22 0.85 -8.11
CA PHE A 60 -4.34 1.35 -8.90
C PHE A 60 -4.05 1.15 -10.41
N PRO A 61 -5.04 0.80 -11.23
CA PRO A 61 -6.45 0.58 -10.94
C PRO A 61 -6.78 -0.88 -10.54
N THR A 62 -5.78 -1.69 -10.24
CA THR A 62 -5.99 -3.04 -9.70
C THR A 62 -5.09 -3.32 -8.51
N VAL A 63 -5.57 -4.17 -7.58
CA VAL A 63 -4.82 -4.72 -6.46
C VAL A 63 -4.68 -6.22 -6.66
N GLY A 64 -3.45 -6.73 -6.62
CA GLY A 64 -3.14 -8.10 -7.02
C GLY A 64 -3.01 -8.25 -8.53
N ALA A 65 -2.99 -9.49 -8.99
CA ALA A 65 -2.94 -9.84 -10.41
C ALA A 65 -4.34 -10.12 -10.96
N LEU A 66 -4.51 -9.87 -12.25
CA LEU A 66 -5.62 -10.38 -13.04
C LEU A 66 -5.19 -11.70 -13.69
N LYS A 67 -6.14 -12.57 -14.01
CA LYS A 67 -5.85 -13.81 -14.74
C LYS A 67 -5.21 -13.48 -16.08
N ASN A 68 -4.02 -14.03 -16.33
CA ASN A 68 -3.19 -13.73 -17.52
C ASN A 68 -2.86 -12.24 -17.70
N GLU A 69 -2.89 -11.45 -16.61
CA GLU A 69 -2.72 -9.99 -16.64
C GLU A 69 -3.69 -9.26 -17.60
N GLN A 70 -4.87 -9.84 -17.84
CA GLN A 70 -5.85 -9.32 -18.80
C GLN A 70 -7.24 -9.17 -18.20
N TYR A 71 -8.02 -8.28 -18.78
CA TYR A 71 -9.45 -8.13 -18.54
C TYR A 71 -10.19 -7.76 -19.84
N ILE A 72 -11.50 -7.96 -19.85
CA ILE A 72 -12.36 -7.64 -21.00
C ILE A 72 -13.28 -6.49 -20.61
N PHE A 73 -13.32 -5.46 -21.42
CA PHE A 73 -14.25 -4.35 -21.29
C PHE A 73 -14.83 -3.99 -22.66
N GLU A 74 -16.16 -3.92 -22.77
CA GLU A 74 -16.89 -3.68 -24.03
C GLU A 74 -16.43 -4.56 -25.21
N GLY A 75 -16.15 -5.84 -24.92
CA GLY A 75 -15.73 -6.83 -25.93
C GLY A 75 -14.26 -6.75 -26.36
N LYS A 76 -13.49 -5.79 -25.84
CA LYS A 76 -12.07 -5.63 -26.13
C LYS A 76 -11.23 -6.13 -24.94
N THR A 77 -10.15 -6.86 -25.24
CA THR A 77 -9.16 -7.32 -24.24
C THR A 77 -8.11 -6.23 -24.00
N TYR A 78 -7.84 -5.98 -22.72
CA TYR A 78 -6.81 -5.06 -22.26
C TYR A 78 -5.82 -5.79 -21.38
N GLU A 79 -4.55 -5.41 -21.44
CA GLU A 79 -3.50 -5.89 -20.55
C GLU A 79 -3.31 -4.92 -19.39
N LEU A 80 -3.28 -5.46 -18.18
CA LEU A 80 -3.08 -4.65 -16.98
C LEU A 80 -2.16 -5.41 -16.02
N PRO A 81 -0.96 -4.88 -15.73
CA PRO A 81 0.03 -5.56 -14.93
C PRO A 81 -0.43 -5.71 -13.47
N ARG A 82 0.15 -6.68 -12.75
CA ARG A 82 -0.05 -6.86 -11.30
C ARG A 82 0.09 -5.52 -10.57
N HIS A 83 -0.92 -5.16 -9.77
CA HIS A 83 -1.03 -3.92 -9.01
C HIS A 83 -1.26 -2.65 -9.85
N GLY A 84 -1.59 -2.80 -11.14
CA GLY A 84 -1.83 -1.67 -12.03
C GLY A 84 -0.57 -0.87 -12.34
N PHE A 85 -0.76 0.39 -12.70
CA PHE A 85 0.30 1.24 -13.23
C PHE A 85 0.63 2.48 -12.39
N ALA A 86 -0.24 2.91 -11.47
CA ALA A 86 -0.10 4.19 -10.77
C ALA A 86 1.24 4.34 -10.05
N ARG A 87 1.75 3.28 -9.43
CA ARG A 87 3.06 3.26 -8.76
C ARG A 87 4.28 3.54 -9.65
N ARG A 88 4.09 3.49 -10.98
CA ARG A 88 5.14 3.72 -11.99
C ARG A 88 4.94 5.02 -12.77
N ARG A 89 4.01 5.84 -12.32
CA ARG A 89 3.68 7.13 -12.95
C ARG A 89 4.11 8.28 -12.06
N VAL A 90 4.56 9.35 -12.67
CA VAL A 90 4.83 10.61 -11.96
C VAL A 90 3.50 11.30 -11.69
N PHE A 91 3.28 11.69 -10.45
CA PHE A 91 2.12 12.44 -10.00
C PHE A 91 2.45 13.93 -9.97
N ASP A 92 1.50 14.76 -10.38
CA ASP A 92 1.57 16.18 -10.18
C ASP A 92 1.38 16.54 -8.70
N ILE A 93 2.14 17.52 -8.21
CA ILE A 93 1.94 18.08 -6.88
C ILE A 93 0.87 19.16 -6.99
N LYS A 94 -0.35 18.85 -6.56
CA LYS A 94 -1.50 19.75 -6.64
C LYS A 94 -1.48 20.83 -5.56
N ASN A 95 -1.02 20.48 -4.37
CA ASN A 95 -0.86 21.35 -3.22
C ASN A 95 0.20 20.81 -2.27
N SER A 96 0.92 21.71 -1.58
CA SER A 96 1.87 21.33 -0.54
C SER A 96 1.94 22.43 0.50
N SER A 97 1.94 22.05 1.78
CA SER A 97 2.15 22.90 2.93
C SER A 97 3.16 22.27 3.89
N GLU A 98 3.38 22.84 5.06
CA GLU A 98 4.30 22.30 6.05
C GLU A 98 3.93 20.89 6.50
N ASN A 99 2.64 20.59 6.66
CA ASN A 99 2.14 19.34 7.20
C ASN A 99 1.19 18.57 6.28
N GLU A 100 1.06 18.98 5.02
CA GLU A 100 0.16 18.34 4.05
C GLU A 100 0.75 18.37 2.64
N VAL A 101 0.54 17.29 1.87
CA VAL A 101 0.79 17.26 0.43
C VAL A 101 -0.33 16.53 -0.29
N ILE A 102 -0.72 17.02 -1.47
CA ILE A 102 -1.70 16.40 -2.35
C ILE A 102 -1.04 16.13 -3.69
N PHE A 103 -1.01 14.86 -4.07
CA PHE A 103 -0.58 14.37 -5.37
C PHE A 103 -1.79 14.06 -6.24
N GLU A 104 -1.70 14.29 -7.55
CA GLU A 104 -2.74 13.96 -8.52
C GLU A 104 -2.16 13.23 -9.73
N LEU A 105 -2.78 12.11 -10.10
CA LEU A 105 -2.54 11.40 -11.36
C LEU A 105 -3.83 11.46 -12.18
N LYS A 106 -3.74 11.96 -13.41
CA LYS A 106 -4.84 11.92 -14.38
C LYS A 106 -4.57 10.88 -15.46
N SER A 107 -5.64 10.38 -16.06
CA SER A 107 -5.54 9.60 -17.29
C SER A 107 -4.85 10.41 -18.38
N ASP A 108 -4.07 9.72 -19.19
CA ASP A 108 -3.38 10.22 -20.37
C ASP A 108 -3.50 9.21 -21.53
N GLU A 109 -2.99 9.55 -22.69
CA GLU A 109 -3.05 8.70 -23.87
C GLU A 109 -2.48 7.30 -23.64
N GLU A 110 -1.42 7.17 -22.81
CA GLU A 110 -0.80 5.88 -22.53
C GLU A 110 -1.64 5.04 -21.56
N SER A 111 -2.20 5.66 -20.52
CA SER A 111 -3.07 4.94 -19.58
C SER A 111 -4.38 4.51 -20.26
N LEU A 112 -4.93 5.32 -21.16
CA LEU A 112 -6.16 4.99 -21.89
C LEU A 112 -6.02 3.78 -22.84
N LYS A 113 -4.80 3.45 -23.28
CA LYS A 113 -4.54 2.23 -24.07
C LYS A 113 -4.75 0.94 -23.31
N ILE A 114 -4.46 0.95 -22.00
CA ILE A 114 -4.50 -0.22 -21.10
C ILE A 114 -5.66 -0.16 -20.10
N TYR A 115 -6.22 1.04 -19.87
CA TYR A 115 -7.33 1.29 -18.95
C TYR A 115 -8.22 2.39 -19.52
N PRO A 116 -9.26 2.05 -20.31
CA PRO A 116 -10.02 2.98 -21.19
C PRO A 116 -11.04 3.83 -20.41
N PHE A 117 -10.62 4.43 -19.31
CA PHE A 117 -11.43 5.30 -18.47
C PHE A 117 -10.68 6.60 -18.20
N GLU A 118 -11.35 7.73 -18.39
CA GLU A 118 -10.82 9.00 -17.94
C GLU A 118 -11.02 9.13 -16.44
N PHE A 119 -9.94 9.41 -15.72
CA PHE A 119 -9.95 9.48 -14.26
C PHE A 119 -9.03 10.57 -13.72
N SER A 120 -9.25 10.94 -12.45
CA SER A 120 -8.29 11.59 -11.59
C SER A 120 -8.17 10.80 -10.29
N LEU A 121 -6.94 10.45 -9.91
CA LEU A 121 -6.59 9.84 -8.63
C LEU A 121 -5.82 10.89 -7.81
N GLU A 122 -6.40 11.35 -6.71
CA GLU A 122 -5.73 12.20 -5.72
C GLU A 122 -5.29 11.35 -4.52
N ILE A 123 -4.06 11.57 -4.07
CA ILE A 123 -3.53 11.01 -2.82
C ILE A 123 -3.11 12.18 -1.94
N LYS A 124 -3.74 12.28 -0.78
CA LYS A 124 -3.49 13.33 0.19
C LYS A 124 -2.84 12.73 1.44
N TYR A 125 -1.70 13.27 1.82
CA TYR A 125 -1.01 12.95 3.05
C TYR A 125 -1.10 14.15 4.00
N THR A 126 -1.43 13.88 5.27
CA THR A 126 -1.55 14.93 6.29
C THR A 126 -0.94 14.45 7.60
N LEU A 127 -0.08 15.28 8.21
CA LEU A 127 0.49 15.07 9.53
C LEU A 127 -0.28 15.86 10.59
N VAL A 128 -0.78 15.15 11.60
CA VAL A 128 -1.40 15.76 12.79
C VAL A 128 -0.85 15.03 14.01
N GLU A 129 -0.20 15.74 14.91
CA GLU A 129 0.49 15.15 16.05
C GLU A 129 1.43 14.00 15.62
N ASN A 130 1.32 12.82 16.22
CA ASN A 130 2.08 11.62 15.87
C ASN A 130 1.37 10.71 14.85
N LYS A 131 0.50 11.27 14.01
CA LYS A 131 -0.31 10.53 13.05
C LYS A 131 -0.09 11.04 11.62
N LEU A 132 0.19 10.11 10.70
CA LEU A 132 0.10 10.31 9.26
C LEU A 132 -1.23 9.75 8.76
N THR A 133 -2.03 10.59 8.14
CA THR A 133 -3.28 10.19 7.47
C THR A 133 -3.07 10.17 5.97
N VAL A 134 -3.46 9.08 5.32
CA VAL A 134 -3.48 8.93 3.87
C VAL A 134 -4.93 8.87 3.39
N SER A 135 -5.31 9.77 2.51
CA SER A 135 -6.66 9.82 1.93
C SER A 135 -6.59 9.69 0.42
N TYR A 136 -7.46 8.88 -0.14
CA TYR A 136 -7.55 8.64 -1.57
C TYR A 136 -8.88 9.16 -2.10
N ARG A 137 -8.82 9.84 -3.25
CA ARG A 137 -9.99 10.30 -3.98
C ARG A 137 -9.85 9.90 -5.43
N VAL A 138 -10.76 9.05 -5.90
CA VAL A 138 -10.85 8.67 -7.31
C VAL A 138 -12.08 9.33 -7.90
N LYS A 139 -11.87 10.07 -8.99
CA LYS A 139 -12.95 10.64 -9.80
C LYS A 139 -13.01 9.92 -11.13
N ASN A 140 -14.18 9.46 -11.50
CA ASN A 140 -14.51 9.08 -12.87
C ASN A 140 -14.81 10.37 -13.65
N LEU A 141 -14.04 10.65 -14.70
CA LEU A 141 -14.20 11.82 -15.56
C LEU A 141 -14.88 11.47 -16.88
N SER A 142 -15.15 10.15 -17.12
CA SER A 142 -15.91 9.66 -18.25
C SER A 142 -17.39 9.56 -17.92
N ASP A 143 -18.22 9.45 -18.93
CA ASP A 143 -19.66 9.20 -18.84
C ASP A 143 -20.03 7.72 -18.63
N LYS A 144 -19.02 6.82 -18.68
CA LYS A 144 -19.16 5.38 -18.50
C LYS A 144 -18.89 4.96 -17.06
N GLU A 145 -19.46 3.81 -16.68
CA GLU A 145 -19.13 3.18 -15.42
C GLU A 145 -17.66 2.73 -15.38
N MET A 146 -16.91 3.17 -14.38
CA MET A 146 -15.49 2.87 -14.21
C MET A 146 -15.27 1.81 -13.13
N TYR A 147 -14.58 0.73 -13.49
CA TYR A 147 -14.26 -0.38 -12.58
C TYR A 147 -12.81 -0.31 -12.12
N PHE A 148 -12.59 -0.28 -10.82
CA PHE A 148 -11.25 -0.27 -10.25
C PHE A 148 -11.17 -0.93 -8.89
N SER A 149 -9.97 -1.28 -8.48
CA SER A 149 -9.61 -1.48 -7.09
C SER A 149 -8.45 -0.57 -6.72
N LEU A 150 -8.44 -0.13 -5.48
CA LEU A 150 -7.44 0.76 -4.91
C LEU A 150 -6.83 0.12 -3.68
N GLY A 151 -5.51 0.23 -3.53
CA GLY A 151 -4.80 -0.28 -2.36
C GLY A 151 -3.59 0.57 -1.99
N ALA A 152 -3.14 0.40 -0.76
CA ALA A 152 -1.84 0.84 -0.27
C ALA A 152 -1.00 -0.38 0.10
N HIS A 153 0.31 -0.27 -0.06
CA HIS A 153 1.25 -1.36 0.22
C HIS A 153 2.44 -0.84 1.05
N PRO A 154 2.21 -0.29 2.26
CA PRO A 154 3.31 0.21 3.08
C PRO A 154 4.13 -0.94 3.68
N GLY A 155 5.47 -0.83 3.57
CA GLY A 155 6.44 -1.63 4.29
C GLY A 155 6.93 -0.89 5.54
N PHE A 156 7.09 -1.62 6.64
CA PHE A 156 7.53 -1.04 7.92
C PHE A 156 8.86 -1.63 8.35
N ALA A 157 9.70 -0.77 8.92
CA ALA A 157 10.97 -1.17 9.49
C ALA A 157 10.75 -2.10 10.69
N ILE A 158 11.48 -3.20 10.70
CA ILE A 158 11.64 -4.10 11.83
C ILE A 158 13.04 -3.84 12.40
N ASP A 159 13.10 -3.38 13.65
CA ASP A 159 14.38 -3.22 14.35
C ASP A 159 14.96 -4.60 14.69
N THR A 160 16.09 -4.92 14.11
CA THR A 160 16.83 -6.18 14.37
C THR A 160 18.17 -5.93 15.06
N GLU A 161 18.42 -4.71 15.51
CA GLU A 161 19.62 -4.34 16.24
C GLU A 161 19.49 -4.68 17.74
N ASN A 162 20.61 -4.63 18.46
CA ASN A 162 20.67 -4.81 19.92
C ASN A 162 20.03 -6.11 20.45
N GLY A 163 20.15 -7.20 19.68
CA GLY A 163 19.61 -8.52 20.04
C GLY A 163 18.11 -8.68 19.86
N MET A 164 17.49 -7.79 19.10
CA MET A 164 16.12 -7.93 18.62
C MET A 164 16.06 -8.76 17.35
N ASN A 165 14.97 -9.49 17.16
CA ASN A 165 14.75 -10.34 16.01
C ASN A 165 13.34 -10.13 15.42
N TYR A 166 13.14 -10.55 14.19
CA TYR A 166 11.85 -10.55 13.53
C TYR A 166 10.75 -11.26 14.35
N ASN A 167 11.10 -12.37 15.01
CA ASN A 167 10.18 -13.16 15.84
C ASN A 167 9.83 -12.49 17.19
N ASP A 168 10.45 -11.36 17.52
CA ASP A 168 10.08 -10.56 18.69
C ASP A 168 8.90 -9.62 18.40
N TYR A 169 8.43 -9.61 17.15
CA TYR A 169 7.29 -8.81 16.72
C TYR A 169 6.02 -9.62 16.57
N GLU A 170 4.91 -8.97 16.79
CA GLU A 170 3.57 -9.53 16.56
C GLU A 170 2.61 -8.47 16.02
N ILE A 171 1.51 -8.94 15.42
CA ILE A 171 0.38 -8.10 15.03
C ILE A 171 -0.77 -8.38 15.98
N ALA A 172 -1.25 -7.35 16.67
CA ALA A 172 -2.48 -7.42 17.43
C ALA A 172 -3.67 -6.91 16.57
N PHE A 173 -4.78 -7.61 16.65
CA PHE A 173 -6.03 -7.34 15.96
C PHE A 173 -7.05 -6.79 16.95
N SER A 174 -7.83 -5.75 16.57
CA SER A 174 -8.84 -5.18 17.48
C SER A 174 -9.99 -6.15 17.76
N ASP A 175 -10.44 -6.92 16.77
CA ASP A 175 -11.70 -7.67 16.84
C ASP A 175 -11.62 -9.15 16.45
N ASP A 176 -10.61 -9.54 15.66
CA ASP A 176 -10.52 -10.93 15.19
C ASP A 176 -9.87 -11.84 16.24
N GLU A 177 -10.45 -13.01 16.45
CA GLU A 177 -9.93 -14.10 17.29
C GLU A 177 -9.33 -15.23 16.42
N LYS A 178 -9.65 -15.22 15.14
CA LYS A 178 -9.11 -16.10 14.11
C LYS A 178 -9.08 -15.40 12.76
N LEU A 179 -8.18 -15.84 11.90
CA LEU A 179 -8.03 -15.33 10.54
C LEU A 179 -8.38 -16.44 9.54
N GLU A 180 -9.23 -16.10 8.57
CA GLU A 180 -9.44 -16.93 7.39
C GLU A 180 -8.53 -16.45 6.28
N ILE A 181 -7.62 -17.32 5.84
CA ILE A 181 -6.58 -17.00 4.88
C ILE A 181 -6.86 -17.71 3.57
N HIS A 182 -6.83 -16.98 2.46
CA HIS A 182 -6.87 -17.53 1.11
C HIS A 182 -5.45 -17.66 0.56
N PRO A 183 -4.98 -18.86 0.24
CA PRO A 183 -3.69 -19.03 -0.43
C PRO A 183 -3.66 -18.36 -1.79
N LEU A 184 -2.47 -17.92 -2.22
CA LEU A 184 -2.23 -17.48 -3.59
C LEU A 184 -1.76 -18.67 -4.43
N VAL A 185 -2.42 -18.87 -5.57
CA VAL A 185 -2.04 -19.86 -6.58
C VAL A 185 -1.83 -19.13 -7.91
N ASN A 186 -0.62 -19.18 -8.44
CA ASN A 186 -0.25 -18.42 -9.65
C ASN A 186 -0.61 -16.92 -9.56
N ASN A 187 -0.32 -16.30 -8.43
CA ASN A 187 -0.64 -14.90 -8.11
C ASN A 187 -2.15 -14.57 -8.01
N LEU A 188 -3.02 -15.56 -8.06
CA LEU A 188 -4.47 -15.38 -7.92
C LEU A 188 -4.95 -15.91 -6.57
N ILE A 189 -5.98 -15.29 -6.02
CA ILE A 189 -6.60 -15.73 -4.76
C ILE A 189 -7.31 -17.06 -5.00
N SER A 190 -6.93 -18.11 -4.23
CA SER A 190 -7.63 -19.39 -4.26
C SER A 190 -9.01 -19.31 -3.59
N ASN A 191 -9.90 -20.20 -4.01
CA ASN A 191 -11.17 -20.41 -3.30
C ASN A 191 -10.98 -21.24 -2.01
N ASP A 192 -9.84 -21.94 -1.88
CA ASP A 192 -9.51 -22.67 -0.66
C ASP A 192 -9.22 -21.68 0.47
N THR A 193 -9.52 -22.10 1.70
CA THR A 193 -9.26 -21.31 2.90
C THR A 193 -8.48 -22.11 3.93
N GLN A 194 -7.70 -21.42 4.72
CA GLN A 194 -7.00 -21.93 5.89
C GLN A 194 -7.32 -21.02 7.08
N THR A 195 -7.47 -21.62 8.27
CA THR A 195 -7.73 -20.86 9.49
C THR A 195 -6.47 -20.76 10.32
N ILE A 196 -6.16 -19.56 10.80
CA ILE A 196 -5.15 -19.30 11.82
C ILE A 196 -5.89 -18.83 13.07
N GLU A 197 -5.83 -19.63 14.15
CA GLU A 197 -6.33 -19.20 15.46
C GLU A 197 -5.35 -18.18 16.07
N LEU A 198 -5.88 -17.14 16.69
CA LEU A 198 -5.08 -16.10 17.32
C LEU A 198 -5.08 -16.30 18.85
N ASP A 199 -3.90 -16.29 19.45
CA ASP A 199 -3.80 -16.21 20.90
C ASP A 199 -3.95 -14.74 21.34
N ASN A 200 -4.95 -14.48 22.20
CA ASN A 200 -5.26 -13.12 22.66
C ASN A 200 -5.35 -12.07 21.51
N LYS A 201 -5.93 -12.47 20.39
CA LYS A 201 -6.05 -11.64 19.17
C LYS A 201 -4.70 -11.21 18.59
N THR A 202 -3.63 -11.98 18.81
CA THR A 202 -2.30 -11.68 18.30
C THR A 202 -1.79 -12.74 17.34
N LEU A 203 -1.03 -12.30 16.33
CA LEU A 203 -0.33 -13.12 15.36
C LEU A 203 1.18 -12.86 15.53
N PRO A 204 1.94 -13.76 16.15
CA PRO A 204 3.40 -13.67 16.21
C PRO A 204 4.00 -13.70 14.81
N LEU A 205 5.00 -12.86 14.55
CA LEU A 205 5.70 -12.87 13.27
C LEU A 205 6.73 -14.00 13.24
N SER A 206 6.80 -14.71 12.11
CA SER A 206 7.87 -15.65 11.81
C SER A 206 8.12 -15.70 10.30
N TYR A 207 9.32 -16.05 9.90
CA TYR A 207 9.64 -16.23 8.49
C TYR A 207 8.82 -17.36 7.84
N GLU A 208 8.47 -18.38 8.61
CA GLU A 208 7.65 -19.49 8.14
C GLU A 208 6.24 -19.05 7.76
N LEU A 209 5.66 -18.13 8.53
CA LEU A 209 4.31 -17.59 8.32
C LEU A 209 4.10 -17.07 6.90
N PHE A 210 5.16 -16.50 6.30
CA PHE A 210 5.13 -15.90 4.96
C PHE A 210 5.89 -16.72 3.91
N SER A 211 6.31 -17.94 4.22
CA SER A 211 7.10 -18.77 3.30
C SER A 211 6.36 -19.17 2.02
N LYS A 212 5.03 -19.05 2.00
CA LYS A 212 4.14 -19.38 0.88
C LYS A 212 3.47 -18.16 0.23
N ASP A 213 4.09 -16.95 0.32
CA ASP A 213 3.52 -15.69 -0.19
C ASP A 213 2.61 -14.97 0.84
N ALA A 214 1.78 -14.05 0.39
CA ALA A 214 0.96 -13.19 1.22
C ALA A 214 -0.17 -13.93 1.96
N LEU A 215 -0.48 -13.49 3.16
CA LEU A 215 -1.70 -13.87 3.87
C LEU A 215 -2.86 -13.00 3.37
N VAL A 216 -3.76 -13.58 2.59
CA VAL A 216 -4.92 -12.87 2.03
C VAL A 216 -6.13 -13.07 2.93
N MET A 217 -6.58 -12.03 3.59
CA MET A 217 -7.75 -12.02 4.48
C MET A 217 -8.88 -11.22 3.86
N THR A 218 -10.02 -11.87 3.57
CA THR A 218 -11.18 -11.22 2.94
C THR A 218 -12.31 -10.96 3.92
N THR A 219 -12.29 -11.60 5.09
CA THR A 219 -13.38 -11.58 6.08
C THR A 219 -12.99 -10.92 7.39
N MET A 220 -11.83 -10.24 7.44
CA MET A 220 -11.30 -9.60 8.64
C MET A 220 -12.28 -8.51 9.18
N LYS A 221 -12.54 -8.57 10.48
CA LYS A 221 -13.43 -7.63 11.21
C LYS A 221 -12.67 -6.43 11.73
N SER A 222 -11.43 -6.64 12.18
CA SER A 222 -10.56 -5.58 12.72
C SER A 222 -10.39 -4.43 11.75
N ARG A 223 -10.46 -3.22 12.27
CA ARG A 223 -10.19 -1.97 11.55
C ARG A 223 -8.99 -1.23 12.13
N GLU A 224 -8.40 -1.81 13.15
CA GLU A 224 -7.13 -1.41 13.74
C GLU A 224 -6.24 -2.62 13.88
N LEU A 225 -4.99 -2.46 13.49
CA LEU A 225 -3.91 -3.42 13.70
C LEU A 225 -2.75 -2.72 14.39
N ILE A 226 -2.09 -3.42 15.28
CA ILE A 226 -0.91 -2.92 15.99
C ILE A 226 0.26 -3.84 15.69
N LEU A 227 1.24 -3.36 14.96
CA LEU A 227 2.56 -3.98 14.90
C LEU A 227 3.33 -3.56 16.14
N ARG A 228 3.76 -4.49 16.95
CA ARG A 228 4.52 -4.20 18.18
C ARG A 228 5.65 -5.18 18.40
N ASN A 229 6.68 -4.70 19.08
CA ASN A 229 7.79 -5.52 19.54
C ASN A 229 7.54 -5.94 20.99
N ASN A 230 7.76 -7.22 21.33
CA ASN A 230 7.50 -7.78 22.64
C ASN A 230 8.60 -7.47 23.68
N LYS A 231 9.76 -6.96 23.23
CA LYS A 231 10.91 -6.64 24.09
C LYS A 231 11.07 -5.15 24.42
N ASN A 232 10.34 -4.29 23.68
CA ASN A 232 10.38 -2.84 23.87
C ASN A 232 8.98 -2.23 23.67
N ASN A 233 8.88 -0.91 23.82
CA ASN A 233 7.60 -0.20 23.66
C ASN A 233 7.34 0.28 22.23
N HIS A 234 8.14 -0.17 21.24
CA HIS A 234 7.95 0.24 19.85
C HIS A 234 6.69 -0.39 19.28
N LYS A 235 5.81 0.47 18.76
CA LYS A 235 4.58 0.03 18.08
C LYS A 235 4.21 0.99 16.97
N VAL A 236 3.61 0.44 15.92
CA VAL A 236 2.96 1.18 14.84
C VAL A 236 1.50 0.77 14.81
N ILE A 237 0.60 1.75 14.88
CA ILE A 237 -0.84 1.51 14.89
C ILE A 237 -1.41 1.88 13.52
N PHE A 238 -2.12 0.94 12.93
CA PHE A 238 -2.82 1.13 11.65
C PHE A 238 -4.31 1.17 11.88
N THR A 239 -4.94 2.24 11.45
CA THR A 239 -6.40 2.31 11.36
C THR A 239 -6.79 2.48 9.90
N PHE A 240 -7.74 1.68 9.41
CA PHE A 240 -8.20 1.74 8.03
C PHE A 240 -9.71 1.66 7.95
N PHE A 241 -10.29 2.73 7.42
CA PHE A 241 -11.71 2.85 7.21
C PHE A 241 -12.03 2.62 5.73
N ASN A 242 -13.12 1.93 5.43
CA ASN A 242 -13.58 1.67 4.07
C ASN A 242 -12.65 0.81 3.19
N PHE A 243 -11.70 0.07 3.78
CA PHE A 243 -10.90 -0.94 3.08
C PHE A 243 -11.31 -2.33 3.60
N PRO A 244 -12.16 -3.08 2.86
CA PRO A 244 -12.74 -4.33 3.36
C PRO A 244 -11.78 -5.54 3.34
N TYR A 245 -10.65 -5.43 2.63
CA TYR A 245 -9.71 -6.53 2.43
C TYR A 245 -8.29 -6.13 2.81
N LEU A 246 -7.60 -7.05 3.48
CA LEU A 246 -6.19 -6.95 3.83
C LEU A 246 -5.40 -8.08 3.17
N PHE A 247 -4.28 -7.73 2.56
CA PHE A 247 -3.28 -8.67 2.06
C PHE A 247 -1.97 -8.41 2.78
N LYS A 248 -1.20 -9.43 3.09
CA LYS A 248 0.12 -9.30 3.69
C LYS A 248 1.14 -10.12 2.92
N SER A 249 2.27 -9.57 2.55
CA SER A 249 3.33 -10.24 1.81
C SER A 249 4.65 -10.39 2.60
N PHE A 250 5.61 -11.06 2.00
CA PHE A 250 6.80 -11.68 2.57
C PHE A 250 7.99 -10.74 2.81
N LEU A 251 8.87 -11.02 3.78
CA LEU A 251 10.20 -10.46 4.10
C LEU A 251 10.24 -9.05 4.71
N THR A 252 9.32 -8.20 4.39
CA THR A 252 9.10 -6.90 4.99
C THR A 252 7.70 -6.90 5.59
N PHE A 253 7.46 -6.10 6.61
CA PHE A 253 6.11 -5.99 7.15
C PHE A 253 5.26 -5.14 6.19
N ASP A 254 4.74 -5.79 5.13
CA ASP A 254 3.95 -5.13 4.10
C ASP A 254 2.46 -5.36 4.33
N LEU A 255 1.71 -4.28 4.42
CA LEU A 255 0.25 -4.32 4.49
C LEU A 255 -0.34 -3.83 3.17
N ILE A 256 -1.02 -4.70 2.43
CA ILE A 256 -1.76 -4.31 1.24
C ILE A 256 -3.23 -4.13 1.60
N PHE A 257 -3.73 -2.91 1.50
CA PHE A 257 -5.14 -2.60 1.68
C PHE A 257 -5.82 -2.53 0.31
N LYS A 258 -6.95 -3.22 0.17
CA LYS A 258 -7.74 -3.22 -1.06
C LYS A 258 -9.13 -2.69 -0.84
N LYS A 259 -9.54 -1.72 -1.66
CA LYS A 259 -10.94 -1.33 -1.81
C LYS A 259 -11.39 -1.66 -3.23
N VAL A 260 -12.43 -2.49 -3.36
CA VAL A 260 -13.15 -2.71 -4.62
C VAL A 260 -14.37 -1.81 -4.60
N LEU A 261 -14.45 -0.89 -5.56
CA LEU A 261 -15.61 -0.03 -5.73
C LEU A 261 -16.26 -0.40 -7.07
N THR A 262 -17.49 -0.86 -7.00
CA THR A 262 -18.28 -1.26 -8.18
C THR A 262 -19.12 -0.11 -8.72
N LYS A 263 -19.29 0.97 -8.00
CA LYS A 263 -20.06 2.15 -8.47
C LYS A 263 -19.71 3.39 -7.67
N ILE A 264 -19.27 4.45 -8.32
CA ILE A 264 -19.31 5.81 -7.79
C ILE A 264 -20.01 6.67 -8.84
N ASN A 265 -21.29 6.97 -8.60
CA ASN A 265 -21.95 8.13 -9.18
C ASN A 265 -21.74 9.27 -8.17
N LEU A 266 -21.01 10.29 -8.54
CA LEU A 266 -20.96 11.59 -7.86
C LEU A 266 -21.60 12.63 -8.73
#